data_66f2c7a878dcd4ffc924c9fdd41d9eca
#
_entry.id   66f2c7a878dcd4ffc924c9fdd41d9eca
#
_cell.length_a   1.000
_cell.length_b   1.000
_cell.length_c   1.000
_cell.angle_alpha   90.00
_cell.angle_beta   90.00
_cell.angle_gamma   90.00
#
_symmetry.space_group_name_H-M   'P 1'
#
loop_
_entity.id
_entity.type
_entity.pdbx_description
1 polymer ?
#
loop_
_entity_poly.entity_id
_entity_poly.type
_entity_poly.pdbx_seq_one_letter_code
_entity_poly.pdbx_strand_id
1 'polypeptide(L)'
;MERLFVTSNRMSVGTRSSMLVRLSKQDAHSSKLMGADTVKLCEMQGFKPRLENENQSRTEANIYGFKAEFAVARLFDLEPPTINVLSDGGVDLWCENISIDVKFTNQEFGPLVFDEIPKFRAHVAVLVGRTDNTNTMRINGWIDRPAFKNKAKQADFGYGKRLVMEYDTLFPIETLWK
;
A
#
# COMPACT_ATOMS: atom_id res chain seq x y z
N MET A 1 15.45 -5.96 -21.77
CA MET A 1 15.32 -6.51 -20.40
C MET A 1 16.02 -5.55 -19.45
N GLU A 2 15.27 -4.51 -18.98
CA GLU A 2 15.82 -3.54 -18.00
C GLU A 2 15.80 -4.20 -16.62
N ARG A 3 17.00 -4.35 -16.03
CA ARG A 3 17.13 -4.88 -14.67
C ARG A 3 16.47 -3.92 -13.68
N LEU A 4 15.54 -4.43 -12.90
CA LEU A 4 14.99 -3.75 -11.72
C LEU A 4 16.14 -3.41 -10.76
N PHE A 5 16.37 -2.11 -10.54
CA PHE A 5 17.27 -1.67 -9.48
C PHE A 5 16.53 -1.73 -8.14
N VAL A 6 16.62 -2.88 -7.48
CA VAL A 6 16.25 -3.03 -6.08
C VAL A 6 17.50 -2.69 -5.26
N THR A 7 17.53 -1.51 -4.65
CA THR A 7 18.61 -1.14 -3.75
C THR A 7 18.21 -1.45 -2.31
N SER A 8 18.87 -2.46 -1.73
CA SER A 8 18.80 -2.74 -0.30
C SER A 8 19.71 -1.74 0.43
N ASN A 9 19.15 -0.76 1.09
CA ASN A 9 19.90 0.17 1.94
C ASN A 9 19.98 -0.43 3.35
N ARG A 10 21.06 -1.17 3.65
CA ARG A 10 21.38 -1.61 5.02
C ARG A 10 21.97 -0.41 5.78
N MET A 11 21.17 0.28 6.55
CA MET A 11 21.68 1.16 7.61
C MET A 11 21.94 0.33 8.87
N SER A 12 23.13 0.47 9.42
CA SER A 12 23.60 -0.19 10.64
C SER A 12 22.89 0.36 11.89
N VAL A 13 22.67 -0.56 12.84
CA VAL A 13 22.07 -0.41 14.17
C VAL A 13 20.54 -0.57 14.19
N GLY A 14 20.08 -1.82 14.30
CA GLY A 14 18.69 -2.14 14.70
C GLY A 14 17.58 -1.80 13.72
N THR A 15 17.88 -1.34 12.51
CA THR A 15 16.92 -0.95 11.49
C THR A 15 16.44 -2.16 10.69
N ARG A 16 15.16 -2.43 10.79
CA ARG A 16 14.47 -3.39 9.93
C ARG A 16 14.64 -2.99 8.47
N SER A 17 14.88 -3.95 7.60
CA SER A 17 15.10 -3.71 6.19
C SER A 17 13.77 -3.28 5.53
N SER A 18 13.77 -2.08 4.96
CA SER A 18 12.76 -1.63 4.01
C SER A 18 13.36 -1.68 2.61
N MET A 19 12.53 -1.84 1.59
CA MET A 19 12.99 -1.91 0.21
C MET A 19 12.48 -0.73 -0.62
N LEU A 20 13.38 -0.15 -1.43
CA LEU A 20 13.02 0.88 -2.41
C LEU A 20 12.75 0.21 -3.76
N VAL A 21 11.57 0.46 -4.31
CA VAL A 21 11.16 -0.01 -5.63
C VAL A 21 10.95 1.18 -6.55
N ARG A 22 11.71 1.24 -7.62
CA ARG A 22 11.55 2.25 -8.68
C ARG A 22 10.57 1.73 -9.72
N LEU A 23 9.49 2.46 -9.92
CA LEU A 23 8.50 2.16 -10.95
C LEU A 23 9.05 2.48 -12.34
N SER A 24 8.69 1.68 -13.33
CA SER A 24 8.94 1.99 -14.73
C SER A 24 8.11 3.20 -15.17
N LYS A 25 8.47 3.81 -16.30
CA LYS A 25 7.66 4.89 -16.90
C LYS A 25 6.24 4.40 -17.22
N GLN A 26 6.10 3.16 -17.64
CA GLN A 26 4.83 2.54 -17.95
C GLN A 26 3.98 2.36 -16.69
N ASP A 27 4.53 1.82 -15.58
CA ASP A 27 3.80 1.65 -14.32
C ASP A 27 3.32 2.99 -13.76
N ALA A 28 4.21 4.01 -13.79
CA ALA A 28 3.86 5.36 -13.35
C ALA A 28 2.77 6.00 -14.23
N HIS A 29 2.77 5.74 -15.54
CA HIS A 29 1.71 6.19 -16.46
C HIS A 29 0.41 5.45 -16.18
N SER A 30 0.44 4.13 -16.09
CA SER A 30 -0.73 3.29 -15.78
C SER A 30 -1.38 3.69 -14.46
N SER A 31 -0.58 3.92 -13.40
CA SER A 31 -1.09 4.39 -12.11
C SER A 31 -1.86 5.72 -12.21
N LYS A 32 -1.39 6.65 -13.06
CA LYS A 32 -2.09 7.92 -13.28
C LYS A 32 -3.44 7.72 -13.97
N LEU A 33 -3.49 6.90 -15.02
CA LEU A 33 -4.73 6.59 -15.73
C LEU A 33 -5.73 5.90 -14.81
N MET A 34 -5.29 4.84 -14.12
CA MET A 34 -6.13 4.06 -13.21
C MET A 34 -6.66 4.90 -12.05
N GLY A 35 -5.82 5.76 -11.46
CA GLY A 35 -6.26 6.65 -10.38
C GLY A 35 -7.31 7.67 -10.83
N ALA A 36 -7.17 8.23 -12.04
CA ALA A 36 -8.16 9.15 -12.62
C ALA A 36 -9.47 8.42 -12.98
N ASP A 37 -9.38 7.24 -13.57
CA ASP A 37 -10.54 6.46 -13.98
C ASP A 37 -11.33 5.94 -12.76
N THR A 38 -10.66 5.56 -11.68
CA THR A 38 -11.33 5.17 -10.42
C THR A 38 -12.19 6.31 -9.87
N VAL A 39 -11.72 7.56 -9.92
CA VAL A 39 -12.52 8.72 -9.47
C VAL A 39 -13.78 8.86 -10.31
N LYS A 40 -13.64 8.81 -11.66
CA LYS A 40 -14.79 8.91 -12.57
C LYS A 40 -15.81 7.80 -12.34
N LEU A 41 -15.34 6.57 -12.17
CA LEU A 41 -16.20 5.41 -11.93
C LEU A 41 -16.96 5.54 -10.60
N CYS A 42 -16.28 5.97 -9.53
CA CYS A 42 -16.93 6.25 -8.24
C CYS A 42 -18.01 7.34 -8.37
N GLU A 43 -17.72 8.42 -9.09
CA GLU A 43 -18.68 9.51 -9.31
C GLU A 43 -19.90 9.02 -10.11
N MET A 44 -19.71 8.24 -11.16
CA MET A 44 -20.78 7.66 -11.96
C MET A 44 -21.69 6.73 -11.14
N GLN A 45 -21.16 6.06 -10.11
CA GLN A 45 -21.90 5.18 -9.21
C GLN A 45 -22.51 5.92 -8.01
N GLY A 46 -22.31 7.23 -7.89
CA GLY A 46 -22.80 8.03 -6.77
C GLY A 46 -22.03 7.83 -5.47
N PHE A 47 -20.90 7.15 -5.50
CA PHE A 47 -20.03 7.02 -4.33
C PHE A 47 -19.29 8.32 -4.06
N LYS A 48 -19.40 8.81 -2.81
CA LYS A 48 -18.60 9.93 -2.29
C LYS A 48 -17.54 9.36 -1.32
N PRO A 49 -16.39 8.91 -1.81
CA PRO A 49 -15.35 8.40 -0.91
C PRO A 49 -14.89 9.51 0.04
N ARG A 50 -14.67 9.14 1.29
CA ARG A 50 -14.19 10.05 2.34
C ARG A 50 -12.72 10.38 2.06
N LEU A 51 -12.38 11.68 1.97
CA LEU A 51 -10.98 12.12 1.99
C LEU A 51 -10.51 12.22 3.44
N GLU A 52 -9.39 11.60 3.73
CA GLU A 52 -8.78 11.63 5.05
C GLU A 52 -7.87 12.85 5.22
N ASN A 53 -7.40 13.40 4.12
CA ASN A 53 -6.54 14.58 4.08
C ASN A 53 -7.15 15.62 3.14
N GLU A 54 -7.60 16.75 3.70
CA GLU A 54 -8.19 17.86 2.94
C GLU A 54 -7.22 18.49 1.93
N ASN A 55 -5.91 18.33 2.13
CA ASN A 55 -4.86 18.85 1.25
C ASN A 55 -4.50 17.92 0.08
N GLN A 56 -5.07 16.72 0.03
CA GLN A 56 -4.82 15.76 -1.03
C GLN A 56 -6.06 15.56 -1.91
N SER A 57 -5.90 15.70 -3.22
CA SER A 57 -7.00 15.38 -4.14
C SER A 57 -7.27 13.86 -4.14
N ARG A 58 -8.56 13.48 -4.37
CA ARG A 58 -8.95 12.06 -4.50
C ARG A 58 -8.16 11.36 -5.60
N THR A 59 -7.96 12.06 -6.71
CA THR A 59 -7.17 11.54 -7.83
C THR A 59 -5.73 11.26 -7.40
N GLU A 60 -5.10 12.17 -6.66
CA GLU A 60 -3.73 11.95 -6.18
C GLU A 60 -3.66 10.77 -5.21
N ALA A 61 -4.60 10.64 -4.28
CA ALA A 61 -4.66 9.51 -3.35
C ALA A 61 -4.74 8.18 -4.10
N ASN A 62 -5.63 8.07 -5.10
CA ASN A 62 -5.77 6.86 -5.89
C ASN A 62 -4.54 6.58 -6.76
N ILE A 63 -3.92 7.61 -7.36
CA ILE A 63 -2.67 7.47 -8.13
C ILE A 63 -1.57 6.86 -7.26
N TYR A 64 -1.39 7.35 -6.05
CA TYR A 64 -0.37 6.81 -5.14
C TYR A 64 -0.75 5.43 -4.60
N GLY A 65 -2.03 5.13 -4.40
CA GLY A 65 -2.50 3.78 -4.10
C GLY A 65 -2.06 2.79 -5.19
N PHE A 66 -2.39 3.07 -6.46
CA PHE A 66 -1.94 2.22 -7.57
C PHE A 66 -0.41 2.15 -7.73
N LYS A 67 0.31 3.25 -7.48
CA LYS A 67 1.79 3.20 -7.47
C LYS A 67 2.32 2.24 -6.41
N ALA A 68 1.70 2.21 -5.24
CA ALA A 68 2.06 1.29 -4.17
C ALA A 68 1.78 -0.17 -4.57
N GLU A 69 0.62 -0.44 -5.16
CA GLU A 69 0.25 -1.77 -5.68
C GLU A 69 1.20 -2.23 -6.78
N PHE A 70 1.53 -1.35 -7.76
CA PHE A 70 2.54 -1.67 -8.78
C PHE A 70 3.91 -1.96 -8.17
N ALA A 71 4.33 -1.22 -7.13
CA ALA A 71 5.61 -1.46 -6.47
C ALA A 71 5.66 -2.85 -5.81
N VAL A 72 4.59 -3.26 -5.14
CA VAL A 72 4.50 -4.60 -4.54
C VAL A 72 4.43 -5.68 -5.63
N ALA A 73 3.61 -5.48 -6.67
CA ALA A 73 3.52 -6.42 -7.79
C ALA A 73 4.89 -6.63 -8.47
N ARG A 74 5.65 -5.55 -8.69
CA ARG A 74 7.00 -5.63 -9.28
C ARG A 74 8.01 -6.29 -8.38
N LEU A 75 7.94 -6.05 -7.06
CA LEU A 75 8.87 -6.67 -6.11
C LEU A 75 8.75 -8.20 -6.12
N PHE A 76 7.53 -8.70 -6.28
CA PHE A 76 7.22 -10.14 -6.19
C PHE A 76 6.92 -10.80 -7.53
N ASP A 77 7.12 -10.08 -8.64
CA ASP A 77 6.83 -10.56 -10.00
C ASP A 77 5.37 -11.07 -10.17
N LEU A 78 4.43 -10.29 -9.60
CA LEU A 78 3.00 -10.58 -9.67
C LEU A 78 2.36 -9.90 -10.87
N GLU A 79 1.15 -10.36 -11.22
CA GLU A 79 0.30 -9.66 -12.19
C GLU A 79 0.05 -8.21 -11.75
N PRO A 80 0.06 -7.25 -12.69
CA PRO A 80 -0.22 -5.85 -12.38
C PRO A 80 -1.60 -5.66 -11.75
N PRO A 81 -1.78 -4.63 -10.89
CA PRO A 81 -3.09 -4.31 -10.36
C PRO A 81 -4.08 -3.96 -11.47
N THR A 82 -5.35 -4.20 -11.21
CA THR A 82 -6.46 -3.88 -12.12
C THR A 82 -7.48 -3.00 -11.41
N ILE A 83 -8.22 -2.16 -12.19
CA ILE A 83 -9.32 -1.39 -11.62
C ILE A 83 -10.48 -2.34 -11.30
N ASN A 84 -10.86 -2.42 -10.03
CA ASN A 84 -12.04 -3.15 -9.61
C ASN A 84 -13.14 -2.18 -9.17
N VAL A 85 -14.19 -2.07 -9.99
CA VAL A 85 -15.28 -1.10 -9.82
C VAL A 85 -16.23 -1.48 -8.67
N LEU A 86 -16.30 -2.76 -8.33
CA LEU A 86 -17.27 -3.28 -7.36
C LEU A 86 -16.73 -3.44 -5.93
N SER A 87 -15.61 -2.85 -5.60
CA SER A 87 -14.82 -3.16 -4.41
C SER A 87 -14.11 -4.52 -4.53
N ASP A 88 -12.80 -4.50 -4.46
CA ASP A 88 -11.94 -5.67 -4.45
C ASP A 88 -12.10 -6.55 -3.19
N GLY A 89 -13.03 -6.19 -2.33
CA GLY A 89 -13.21 -6.84 -1.03
C GLY A 89 -12.06 -6.60 -0.06
N GLY A 90 -11.16 -5.64 -0.36
CA GLY A 90 -9.95 -5.36 0.41
C GLY A 90 -8.80 -6.31 0.06
N VAL A 91 -8.72 -6.72 -1.21
CA VAL A 91 -7.63 -7.51 -1.79
C VAL A 91 -7.18 -6.82 -3.07
N ASP A 92 -5.92 -6.36 -3.10
CA ASP A 92 -5.36 -5.63 -4.24
C ASP A 92 -4.56 -6.56 -5.17
N LEU A 93 -3.85 -7.53 -4.60
CA LEU A 93 -2.97 -8.44 -5.33
C LEU A 93 -3.11 -9.88 -4.83
N TRP A 94 -2.74 -10.82 -5.70
CA TRP A 94 -2.68 -12.24 -5.38
C TRP A 94 -1.29 -12.78 -5.68
N CYS A 95 -0.76 -13.58 -4.78
CA CYS A 95 0.37 -14.44 -5.02
C CYS A 95 -0.04 -15.87 -4.70
N GLU A 96 -0.21 -16.69 -5.73
CA GLU A 96 -0.78 -18.03 -5.60
C GLU A 96 -2.11 -18.00 -4.81
N ASN A 97 -2.13 -18.55 -3.60
CA ASN A 97 -3.30 -18.59 -2.72
C ASN A 97 -3.29 -17.51 -1.62
N ILE A 98 -2.30 -16.61 -1.64
CA ILE A 98 -2.16 -15.54 -0.64
C ILE A 98 -2.69 -14.24 -1.22
N SER A 99 -3.73 -13.70 -0.60
CA SER A 99 -4.26 -12.37 -0.93
C SER A 99 -3.53 -11.29 -0.14
N ILE A 100 -3.24 -10.18 -0.81
CA ILE A 100 -2.46 -9.06 -0.31
C ILE A 100 -3.33 -7.80 -0.37
N ASP A 101 -3.39 -7.07 0.74
CA ASP A 101 -3.94 -5.72 0.83
C ASP A 101 -2.75 -4.75 0.92
N VAL A 102 -2.64 -3.83 -0.05
CA VAL A 102 -1.55 -2.85 -0.11
C VAL A 102 -2.03 -1.54 0.49
N LYS A 103 -1.41 -1.12 1.57
CA LYS A 103 -1.72 0.15 2.24
C LYS A 103 -0.64 1.19 1.95
N PHE A 104 -1.07 2.33 1.42
CA PHE A 104 -0.21 3.47 1.15
C PHE A 104 -0.28 4.49 2.27
N THR A 105 0.87 5.07 2.62
CA THR A 105 0.98 6.23 3.49
C THR A 105 1.76 7.37 2.83
N ASN A 106 1.32 8.62 3.03
CA ASN A 106 2.00 9.81 2.53
C ASN A 106 3.33 10.09 3.22
N GLN A 107 3.60 9.43 4.33
CA GLN A 107 4.87 9.50 5.04
C GLN A 107 5.77 8.37 4.58
N GLU A 108 7.07 8.62 4.50
CA GLU A 108 8.04 7.59 4.13
C GLU A 108 8.00 6.39 5.11
N PHE A 109 7.82 6.69 6.39
CA PHE A 109 7.76 5.76 7.51
C PHE A 109 6.49 5.97 8.36
N GLY A 110 5.34 6.08 7.71
CA GLY A 110 4.06 6.22 8.40
C GLY A 110 3.52 4.89 8.91
N PRO A 111 2.48 4.92 9.74
CA PRO A 111 1.86 3.71 10.29
C PRO A 111 0.98 2.99 9.27
N LEU A 112 0.79 1.68 9.50
CA LEU A 112 -0.25 0.89 8.87
C LEU A 112 -1.57 1.14 9.60
N VAL A 113 -2.62 1.51 8.86
CA VAL A 113 -3.91 1.90 9.42
C VAL A 113 -5.04 1.09 8.80
N PHE A 114 -5.94 0.59 9.66
CA PHE A 114 -7.23 0.03 9.28
C PHE A 114 -8.34 0.67 10.12
N ASP A 115 -9.50 0.90 9.53
CA ASP A 115 -10.66 1.41 10.28
C ASP A 115 -11.09 0.42 11.37
N GLU A 116 -11.15 -0.86 11.02
CA GLU A 116 -11.58 -1.95 11.89
C GLU A 116 -11.06 -3.30 11.36
N ILE A 117 -11.00 -4.32 12.23
CA ILE A 117 -10.52 -5.67 11.84
C ILE A 117 -11.27 -6.28 10.65
N PRO A 118 -12.62 -6.17 10.53
CA PRO A 118 -13.35 -6.69 9.37
C PRO A 118 -12.95 -6.09 8.02
N LYS A 119 -12.32 -4.90 8.01
CA LYS A 119 -11.80 -4.26 6.79
C LYS A 119 -10.48 -4.87 6.32
N PHE A 120 -9.72 -5.51 7.21
CA PHE A 120 -8.55 -6.29 6.83
C PHE A 120 -8.99 -7.69 6.40
N ARG A 121 -9.36 -7.86 5.14
CA ARG A 121 -9.90 -9.12 4.59
C ARG A 121 -8.84 -10.02 3.97
N ALA A 122 -7.77 -9.45 3.45
CA ALA A 122 -6.66 -10.18 2.87
C ALA A 122 -5.94 -11.08 3.91
N HIS A 123 -5.14 -12.03 3.43
CA HIS A 123 -4.27 -12.84 4.29
C HIS A 123 -3.18 -11.99 4.94
N VAL A 124 -2.61 -11.08 4.15
CA VAL A 124 -1.52 -10.19 4.58
C VAL A 124 -1.78 -8.76 4.12
N ALA A 125 -1.25 -7.79 4.87
CA ALA A 125 -1.17 -6.40 4.45
C ALA A 125 0.30 -6.02 4.26
N VAL A 126 0.58 -5.23 3.21
CA VAL A 126 1.90 -4.66 2.90
C VAL A 126 1.82 -3.15 2.99
N LEU A 127 2.68 -2.54 3.82
CA LEU A 127 2.75 -1.09 3.98
C LEU A 127 3.77 -0.48 3.02
N VAL A 128 3.33 0.52 2.27
CA VAL A 128 4.15 1.26 1.31
C VAL A 128 4.12 2.74 1.65
N GLY A 129 5.31 3.33 1.81
CA GLY A 129 5.49 4.75 2.10
C GLY A 129 5.87 5.56 0.86
N ARG A 130 5.50 6.84 0.90
CA ARG A 130 5.90 7.83 -0.11
C ARG A 130 7.37 8.20 0.10
N THR A 131 8.13 8.35 -1.00
CA THR A 131 9.47 8.94 -0.98
C THR A 131 9.46 10.31 -1.65
N ASP A 132 10.56 11.05 -1.54
CA ASP A 132 10.74 12.33 -2.25
C ASP A 132 10.70 12.17 -3.77
N ASN A 133 11.12 10.99 -4.26
CA ASN A 133 11.01 10.67 -5.68
C ASN A 133 9.63 10.09 -5.99
N THR A 134 8.82 10.80 -6.77
CA THR A 134 7.42 10.43 -7.09
C THR A 134 7.25 9.09 -7.79
N ASN A 135 8.30 8.51 -8.36
CA ASN A 135 8.29 7.20 -9.03
C ASN A 135 9.06 6.14 -8.26
N THR A 136 9.43 6.41 -7.01
CA THR A 136 10.04 5.43 -6.12
C THR A 136 9.14 5.24 -4.91
N MET A 137 8.82 4.00 -4.59
CA MET A 137 8.01 3.64 -3.42
C MET A 137 8.90 2.91 -2.41
N ARG A 138 8.66 3.16 -1.12
CA ARG A 138 9.32 2.44 -0.04
C ARG A 138 8.38 1.38 0.52
N ILE A 139 8.74 0.13 0.38
CA ILE A 139 8.02 -0.98 1.02
C ILE A 139 8.58 -1.16 2.42
N ASN A 140 7.76 -0.81 3.43
CA ASN A 140 8.17 -0.74 4.84
C ASN A 140 8.12 -2.10 5.55
N GLY A 141 7.26 -3.00 5.08
CA GLY A 141 7.11 -4.32 5.65
C GLY A 141 5.71 -4.88 5.46
N TRP A 142 5.45 -6.01 6.11
CA TRP A 142 4.18 -6.72 6.00
C TRP A 142 3.71 -7.25 7.36
N ILE A 143 2.44 -7.62 7.43
CA ILE A 143 1.84 -8.26 8.59
C ILE A 143 0.72 -9.19 8.16
N ASP A 144 0.55 -10.33 8.80
CA ASP A 144 -0.64 -11.15 8.65
C ASP A 144 -1.80 -10.64 9.50
N ARG A 145 -3.02 -10.99 9.12
CA ARG A 145 -4.23 -10.54 9.80
C ARG A 145 -4.30 -10.97 11.28
N PRO A 146 -3.93 -12.20 11.69
CA PRO A 146 -3.91 -12.60 13.09
C PRO A 146 -2.94 -11.76 13.92
N ALA A 147 -1.71 -11.53 13.43
CA ALA A 147 -0.71 -10.74 14.14
C ALA A 147 -1.15 -9.26 14.24
N PHE A 148 -1.73 -8.68 13.18
CA PHE A 148 -2.29 -7.34 13.22
C PHE A 148 -3.40 -7.23 14.28
N LYS A 149 -4.36 -8.16 14.30
CA LYS A 149 -5.45 -8.19 15.29
C LYS A 149 -4.93 -8.20 16.73
N ASN A 150 -3.84 -8.89 16.97
CA ASN A 150 -3.27 -9.05 18.33
C ASN A 150 -2.38 -7.86 18.75
N LYS A 151 -1.77 -7.13 17.80
CA LYS A 151 -0.74 -6.12 18.09
C LYS A 151 -1.17 -4.69 17.79
N ALA A 152 -2.18 -4.48 16.94
CA ALA A 152 -2.65 -3.15 16.59
C ALA A 152 -3.21 -2.41 17.79
N LYS A 153 -2.93 -1.12 17.88
CA LYS A 153 -3.43 -0.22 18.92
C LYS A 153 -4.52 0.68 18.35
N GLN A 154 -5.43 1.13 19.20
CA GLN A 154 -6.38 2.17 18.81
C GLN A 154 -5.71 3.54 18.89
N ALA A 155 -5.88 4.35 17.83
CA ALA A 155 -5.50 5.76 17.80
C ALA A 155 -6.66 6.58 17.22
N ASP A 156 -6.77 7.82 17.66
CA ASP A 156 -7.76 8.78 17.16
C ASP A 156 -7.02 9.87 16.37
N PHE A 157 -7.39 10.02 15.09
CA PHE A 157 -6.80 11.00 14.17
C PHE A 157 -7.68 12.26 14.03
N GLY A 158 -8.65 12.49 14.96
CA GLY A 158 -9.58 13.62 14.91
C GLY A 158 -10.84 13.36 14.07
N TYR A 159 -10.93 12.22 13.37
CA TYR A 159 -12.10 11.80 12.59
C TYR A 159 -12.55 10.36 12.92
N GLY A 160 -12.23 9.90 14.13
CA GLY A 160 -12.64 8.62 14.68
C GLY A 160 -11.47 7.69 15.02
N LYS A 161 -11.77 6.70 15.84
CA LYS A 161 -10.79 5.70 16.28
C LYS A 161 -10.50 4.71 15.15
N ARG A 162 -9.21 4.40 14.95
CA ARG A 162 -8.71 3.42 13.99
C ARG A 162 -7.71 2.49 14.64
N LEU A 163 -7.49 1.37 13.99
CA LEU A 163 -6.44 0.40 14.38
C LEU A 163 -5.15 0.76 13.67
N VAL A 164 -4.10 0.90 14.44
CA VAL A 164 -2.80 1.41 13.98
C VAL A 164 -1.69 0.49 14.39
N MET A 165 -0.72 0.32 13.51
CA MET A 165 0.50 -0.39 13.76
C MET A 165 1.69 0.37 13.19
N GLU A 166 2.68 0.69 14.02
CA GLU A 166 3.86 1.42 13.59
C GLU A 166 4.68 0.61 12.58
N TYR A 167 5.26 1.29 11.58
CA TYR A 167 6.00 0.64 10.51
C TYR A 167 7.15 -0.24 11.02
N ASP A 168 7.81 0.15 12.13
CA ASP A 168 8.92 -0.57 12.74
C ASP A 168 8.52 -1.84 13.48
N THR A 169 7.21 -2.09 13.63
CA THR A 169 6.66 -3.31 14.24
C THR A 169 6.23 -4.35 13.19
N LEU A 170 6.23 -3.99 11.91
CA LEU A 170 5.91 -4.88 10.80
C LEU A 170 7.02 -5.92 10.57
N PHE A 171 6.72 -7.02 9.95
CA PHE A 171 7.72 -8.00 9.52
C PHE A 171 8.51 -7.46 8.32
N PRO A 172 9.83 -7.75 8.24
CA PRO A 172 10.64 -7.38 7.09
C PRO A 172 10.07 -7.98 5.80
N ILE A 173 9.99 -7.20 4.73
CA ILE A 173 9.34 -7.62 3.49
C ILE A 173 9.98 -8.86 2.86
N GLU A 174 11.29 -9.06 3.03
CA GLU A 174 12.03 -10.21 2.53
C GLU A 174 11.61 -11.53 3.19
N THR A 175 10.85 -11.46 4.26
CA THR A 175 10.39 -12.67 4.99
C THR A 175 9.00 -13.12 4.53
N LEU A 176 8.33 -12.35 3.65
CA LEU A 176 6.99 -12.70 3.21
C LEU A 176 6.94 -14.01 2.40
N TRP A 177 8.01 -14.36 1.69
CA TRP A 177 8.08 -15.54 0.82
C TRP A 177 9.20 -16.53 1.20
N LYS A 178 9.55 -16.61 2.44
CA LYS A 178 10.52 -17.63 2.91
C LYS A 178 9.82 -18.85 3.46
#